data_538a68d21d29fc5f9beaa3ea6fc6a840
#
_entry.id   538a68d21d29fc5f9beaa3ea6fc6a840
#
_cell.length_a   1.000
_cell.length_b   1.000
_cell.length_c   1.000
_cell.angle_alpha   90.00
_cell.angle_beta   90.00
_cell.angle_gamma   90.00
#
_symmetry.space_group_name_H-M   'P 1'
#
loop_
_entity.id
_entity.type
_entity.pdbx_description
1 polymer ?
#
loop_
_entity_poly.entity_id
_entity_poly.type
_entity_poly.pdbx_seq_one_letter_code
_entity_poly.pdbx_strand_id
1 'polypeptide(L)'
;MERTKIRVTTTIAAEISKVWDYWTKPAHIVNWNFASDDWHCPAAENNPVTGGKFKYTMASKDGEMSFDFEGVYDEVIPEKKIAYSLADGRQVTVTFKKEIRKTKVTETFDAEKMHSEEMQRKGWQAILDNFKHYAETT
;
A
#
# COMPACT_ATOMS: atom_id res chain seq x y z
N MET A 1 -10.15 22.67 -5.53
CA MET A 1 -11.21 21.65 -5.63
C MET A 1 -10.80 20.43 -4.82
N GLU A 2 -11.66 20.03 -3.92
CA GLU A 2 -11.38 18.87 -3.09
C GLU A 2 -11.47 17.57 -3.88
N ARG A 3 -10.59 16.64 -3.57
CA ARG A 3 -10.63 15.31 -4.16
C ARG A 3 -11.49 14.41 -3.30
N THR A 4 -12.19 13.46 -3.95
CA THR A 4 -12.93 12.43 -3.23
C THR A 4 -11.94 11.50 -2.52
N LYS A 5 -12.20 11.23 -1.24
CA LYS A 5 -11.39 10.32 -0.44
C LYS A 5 -12.04 8.95 -0.37
N ILE A 6 -11.24 7.91 -0.58
CA ILE A 6 -11.68 6.52 -0.44
C ILE A 6 -10.89 5.89 0.71
N ARG A 7 -11.57 5.09 1.51
CA ARG A 7 -10.95 4.43 2.66
C ARG A 7 -11.11 2.92 2.56
N VAL A 8 -10.00 2.20 2.77
CA VAL A 8 -10.01 0.74 2.91
C VAL A 8 -9.31 0.37 4.22
N THR A 9 -9.71 -0.73 4.83
CA THR A 9 -9.19 -1.12 6.14
C THR A 9 -9.16 -2.64 6.27
N THR A 10 -8.26 -3.12 7.15
CA THR A 10 -8.21 -4.52 7.55
C THR A 10 -7.59 -4.63 8.94
N THR A 11 -7.89 -5.73 9.63
CA THR A 11 -7.23 -6.07 10.88
C THR A 11 -6.40 -7.33 10.65
N ILE A 12 -5.11 -7.25 11.00
CA ILE A 12 -4.13 -8.29 10.73
C ILE A 12 -3.75 -8.97 12.05
N ALA A 13 -3.82 -10.29 12.09
CA ALA A 13 -3.43 -11.07 13.27
C ALA A 13 -1.91 -11.19 13.35
N ALA A 14 -1.24 -10.06 13.54
CA ALA A 14 0.21 -9.95 13.67
C ALA A 14 0.57 -8.72 14.47
N GLU A 15 1.70 -8.77 15.16
CA GLU A 15 2.21 -7.64 15.94
C GLU A 15 2.60 -6.48 15.04
N ILE A 16 2.52 -5.26 15.56
CA ILE A 16 2.74 -4.05 14.77
C ILE A 16 4.16 -3.95 14.21
N SER A 17 5.16 -4.46 14.92
CA SER A 17 6.55 -4.47 14.44
C SER A 17 6.70 -5.33 13.18
N LYS A 18 6.05 -6.48 13.14
CA LYS A 18 6.03 -7.36 11.98
C LYS A 18 5.29 -6.72 10.81
N VAL A 19 4.12 -6.15 11.08
CA VAL A 19 3.31 -5.47 10.06
C VAL A 19 4.10 -4.31 9.45
N TRP A 20 4.75 -3.52 10.26
CA TRP A 20 5.58 -2.40 9.79
C TRP A 20 6.73 -2.89 8.91
N ASP A 21 7.48 -3.92 9.35
CA ASP A 21 8.57 -4.50 8.57
C ASP A 21 8.10 -5.00 7.21
N TYR A 22 7.02 -5.75 7.20
CA TYR A 22 6.50 -6.36 5.96
C TYR A 22 5.93 -5.31 5.01
N TRP A 23 5.43 -4.22 5.54
CA TRP A 23 4.91 -3.10 4.73
C TRP A 23 6.04 -2.29 4.09
N THR A 24 7.18 -2.14 4.77
CA THR A 24 8.21 -1.18 4.38
C THR A 24 9.43 -1.78 3.71
N LYS A 25 9.76 -3.04 3.95
CA LYS A 25 10.95 -3.65 3.38
C LYS A 25 10.69 -4.18 1.96
N PRO A 26 11.53 -3.77 0.97
CA PRO A 26 11.34 -4.21 -0.43
C PRO A 26 11.26 -5.72 -0.60
N ALA A 27 12.05 -6.49 0.14
CA ALA A 27 12.03 -7.96 0.07
C ALA A 27 10.66 -8.54 0.42
N HIS A 28 9.89 -7.87 1.26
CA HIS A 28 8.52 -8.28 1.59
C HIS A 28 7.51 -7.69 0.62
N ILE A 29 7.68 -6.42 0.23
CA ILE A 29 6.72 -5.71 -0.64
C ILE A 29 6.49 -6.47 -1.95
N VAL A 30 7.53 -7.04 -2.55
CA VAL A 30 7.41 -7.77 -3.82
C VAL A 30 6.52 -9.01 -3.71
N ASN A 31 6.23 -9.49 -2.51
CA ASN A 31 5.44 -10.70 -2.27
C ASN A 31 3.95 -10.44 -2.10
N TRP A 32 3.52 -9.20 -1.90
CA TRP A 32 2.10 -8.93 -1.66
C TRP A 32 1.52 -7.75 -2.44
N ASN A 33 2.35 -6.90 -3.06
CA ASN A 33 1.89 -5.64 -3.64
C ASN A 33 1.32 -5.84 -5.05
N PHE A 34 0.22 -6.55 -5.14
CA PHE A 34 -0.55 -6.76 -6.38
C PHE A 34 -1.99 -7.09 -6.00
N ALA A 35 -2.93 -6.77 -6.93
CA ALA A 35 -4.36 -6.89 -6.66
C ALA A 35 -4.97 -8.23 -7.07
N SER A 36 -4.31 -8.99 -7.94
CA SER A 36 -4.84 -10.27 -8.46
C SER A 36 -3.70 -11.20 -8.86
N ASP A 37 -4.03 -12.48 -9.05
CA ASP A 37 -3.03 -13.53 -9.31
C ASP A 37 -2.36 -13.41 -10.68
N ASP A 38 -2.95 -12.67 -11.62
CA ASP A 38 -2.36 -12.43 -12.94
C ASP A 38 -1.40 -11.23 -12.96
N TRP A 39 -1.20 -10.58 -11.82
CA TRP A 39 -0.23 -9.49 -11.63
C TRP A 39 0.81 -9.87 -10.59
N HIS A 40 1.97 -9.21 -10.65
CA HIS A 40 3.01 -9.36 -9.64
C HIS A 40 3.79 -8.05 -9.47
N CYS A 41 4.63 -8.01 -8.46
CA CYS A 41 5.49 -6.86 -8.19
C CYS A 41 6.95 -7.31 -8.34
N PRO A 42 7.54 -7.23 -9.56
CA PRO A 42 8.89 -7.75 -9.77
C PRO A 42 10.01 -6.93 -9.15
N ALA A 43 9.74 -5.68 -8.80
CA ALA A 43 10.75 -4.81 -8.21
C ALA A 43 10.13 -3.82 -7.24
N ALA A 44 10.84 -3.52 -6.17
CA ALA A 44 10.43 -2.51 -5.20
C ALA A 44 11.67 -1.78 -4.67
N GLU A 45 11.56 -0.46 -4.60
CA GLU A 45 12.54 0.41 -3.97
C GLU A 45 11.81 1.24 -2.94
N ASN A 46 12.35 1.37 -1.74
CA ASN A 46 11.66 2.08 -0.68
C ASN A 46 12.63 2.71 0.32
N ASN A 47 12.45 4.00 0.55
CA ASN A 47 13.17 4.72 1.59
C ASN A 47 12.12 5.31 2.55
N PRO A 48 11.67 4.55 3.56
CA PRO A 48 10.51 4.91 4.38
C PRO A 48 10.84 5.92 5.47
N VAL A 49 11.25 7.11 5.06
CA VAL A 49 11.51 8.25 5.94
C VAL A 49 10.85 9.49 5.33
N THR A 50 10.54 10.47 6.16
CA THR A 50 9.99 11.74 5.67
C THR A 50 10.93 12.34 4.64
N GLY A 51 10.42 12.68 3.46
CA GLY A 51 11.20 13.16 2.33
C GLY A 51 11.79 12.05 1.46
N GLY A 52 11.71 10.80 1.88
CA GLY A 52 12.18 9.67 1.09
C GLY A 52 11.25 9.34 -0.05
N LYS A 53 11.70 8.47 -0.95
CA LYS A 53 10.95 8.10 -2.16
C LYS A 53 10.73 6.58 -2.19
N PHE A 54 9.66 6.18 -2.89
CA PHE A 54 9.41 4.78 -3.17
C PHE A 54 9.05 4.60 -4.64
N LYS A 55 9.30 3.40 -5.15
CA LYS A 55 8.93 3.01 -6.51
C LYS A 55 8.69 1.51 -6.54
N TYR A 56 7.46 1.12 -6.85
CA TYR A 56 7.07 -0.28 -6.96
C TYR A 56 6.67 -0.56 -8.40
N THR A 57 7.34 -1.52 -9.05
CA THR A 57 6.99 -1.93 -10.39
C THR A 57 5.89 -2.99 -10.30
N MET A 58 4.75 -2.71 -10.93
CA MET A 58 3.61 -3.61 -11.00
C MET A 58 3.51 -4.11 -12.44
N ALA A 59 3.46 -5.41 -12.64
CA ALA A 59 3.46 -5.98 -13.98
C ALA A 59 2.49 -7.15 -14.11
N SER A 60 1.88 -7.29 -15.29
CA SER A 60 1.11 -8.49 -15.60
C SER A 60 2.06 -9.67 -15.83
N LYS A 61 1.64 -10.86 -15.41
CA LYS A 61 2.50 -12.05 -15.52
C LYS A 61 2.73 -12.49 -16.97
N ASP A 62 1.85 -12.07 -17.89
CA ASP A 62 2.03 -12.33 -19.32
C ASP A 62 3.02 -11.38 -20.00
N GLY A 63 3.52 -10.37 -19.25
CA GLY A 63 4.50 -9.42 -19.75
C GLY A 63 3.94 -8.30 -20.62
N GLU A 64 2.64 -8.24 -20.84
CA GLU A 64 2.05 -7.24 -21.75
C GLU A 64 1.85 -5.86 -21.12
N MET A 65 1.69 -5.79 -19.79
CA MET A 65 1.43 -4.54 -19.09
C MET A 65 2.36 -4.37 -17.91
N SER A 66 2.85 -3.15 -17.72
CA SER A 66 3.58 -2.81 -16.49
C SER A 66 3.48 -1.31 -16.25
N PHE A 67 3.57 -0.92 -14.98
CA PHE A 67 3.67 0.49 -14.61
C PHE A 67 4.42 0.60 -13.28
N ASP A 68 4.97 1.80 -13.03
CA ASP A 68 5.64 2.10 -11.77
C ASP A 68 4.69 2.91 -10.89
N PHE A 69 4.45 2.41 -9.68
CA PHE A 69 3.72 3.14 -8.66
C PHE A 69 4.76 3.80 -7.77
N GLU A 70 4.87 5.12 -7.85
CA GLU A 70 5.93 5.85 -7.16
C GLU A 70 5.43 7.14 -6.53
N GLY A 71 6.14 7.57 -5.49
CA GLY A 71 5.78 8.78 -4.78
C GLY A 71 6.86 9.23 -3.81
N VAL A 72 6.53 10.30 -3.08
CA VAL A 72 7.40 10.89 -2.07
C VAL A 72 6.69 10.87 -0.73
N TYR A 73 7.38 10.46 0.31
CA TYR A 73 6.82 10.46 1.65
C TYR A 73 6.76 11.88 2.20
N ASP A 74 5.56 12.31 2.55
CA ASP A 74 5.34 13.60 3.21
C ASP A 74 5.57 13.48 4.71
N GLU A 75 5.23 12.32 5.28
CA GLU A 75 5.41 12.07 6.70
C GLU A 75 5.53 10.57 6.94
N VAL A 76 6.52 10.16 7.74
CA VAL A 76 6.64 8.78 8.19
C VAL A 76 6.86 8.77 9.69
N ILE A 77 5.95 8.14 10.43
CA ILE A 77 6.06 7.91 11.86
C ILE A 77 6.09 6.40 12.04
N PRO A 78 7.26 5.80 12.35
CA PRO A 78 7.37 4.34 12.43
C PRO A 78 6.30 3.69 13.29
N GLU A 79 5.68 2.64 12.75
CA GLU A 79 4.63 1.86 13.40
C GLU A 79 3.34 2.62 13.68
N LYS A 80 3.17 3.82 13.10
CA LYS A 80 1.98 4.63 13.33
C LYS A 80 1.36 5.18 12.06
N LYS A 81 2.16 5.82 11.20
CA LYS A 81 1.60 6.55 10.06
C LYS A 81 2.58 6.68 8.91
N ILE A 82 2.05 6.56 7.70
CA ILE A 82 2.74 6.91 6.47
C ILE A 82 1.81 7.80 5.67
N ALA A 83 2.31 8.96 5.22
CA ALA A 83 1.58 9.82 4.29
C ALA A 83 2.50 10.09 3.11
N TYR A 84 1.95 9.97 1.89
CA TYR A 84 2.74 10.23 0.70
C TYR A 84 1.92 10.90 -0.40
N SER A 85 2.64 11.53 -1.33
CA SER A 85 2.06 12.20 -2.49
C SER A 85 2.54 11.52 -3.76
N LEU A 86 1.62 11.32 -4.71
CA LEU A 86 1.92 10.82 -6.04
C LEU A 86 2.24 11.98 -6.99
N ALA A 87 2.80 11.66 -8.16
CA ALA A 87 3.26 12.70 -9.11
C ALA A 87 2.13 13.61 -9.58
N ASP A 88 0.89 13.14 -9.63
CA ASP A 88 -0.27 13.93 -10.04
C ASP A 88 -0.91 14.73 -8.90
N GLY A 89 -0.31 14.71 -7.71
CA GLY A 89 -0.79 15.43 -6.55
C GLY A 89 -1.76 14.68 -5.66
N ARG A 90 -2.15 13.46 -6.03
CA ARG A 90 -2.99 12.64 -5.14
C ARG A 90 -2.23 12.28 -3.89
N GLN A 91 -2.91 12.29 -2.77
CA GLN A 91 -2.33 11.99 -1.46
C GLN A 91 -2.91 10.71 -0.88
N VAL A 92 -2.08 9.99 -0.16
CA VAL A 92 -2.45 8.73 0.51
C VAL A 92 -1.95 8.77 1.94
N THR A 93 -2.79 8.32 2.86
CA THR A 93 -2.41 8.18 4.27
C THR A 93 -2.68 6.75 4.71
N VAL A 94 -1.69 6.12 5.31
CA VAL A 94 -1.81 4.77 5.88
C VAL A 94 -1.57 4.89 7.38
N THR A 95 -2.51 4.41 8.19
CA THR A 95 -2.37 4.40 9.64
C THR A 95 -2.30 2.98 10.15
N PHE A 96 -1.48 2.79 11.17
CA PHE A 96 -1.26 1.50 11.83
C PHE A 96 -1.66 1.65 13.29
N LYS A 97 -2.66 0.89 13.71
CA LYS A 97 -3.15 0.96 15.09
C LYS A 97 -2.90 -0.36 15.79
N LYS A 98 -2.10 -0.30 16.84
CA LYS A 98 -1.80 -1.48 17.67
C LYS A 98 -3.03 -1.87 18.46
N GLU A 99 -3.38 -3.16 18.38
CA GLU A 99 -4.41 -3.79 19.21
C GLU A 99 -3.80 -5.03 19.86
N ILE A 100 -4.55 -5.69 20.76
CA ILE A 100 -4.02 -6.87 21.44
C ILE A 100 -3.80 -7.99 20.40
N ARG A 101 -2.53 -8.33 20.15
CA ARG A 101 -2.10 -9.37 19.21
C ARG A 101 -2.55 -9.14 17.77
N LYS A 102 -2.90 -7.89 17.44
CA LYS A 102 -3.41 -7.51 16.11
C LYS A 102 -2.91 -6.13 15.75
N THR A 103 -3.04 -5.81 14.48
CA THR A 103 -2.77 -4.47 13.97
C THR A 103 -3.87 -4.10 13.01
N LYS A 104 -4.49 -2.95 13.22
CA LYS A 104 -5.48 -2.41 12.29
C LYS A 104 -4.76 -1.48 11.33
N VAL A 105 -4.89 -1.74 10.01
CA VAL A 105 -4.32 -0.91 8.96
C VAL A 105 -5.45 -0.22 8.20
N THR A 106 -5.36 1.08 8.05
CA THR A 106 -6.34 1.88 7.32
C THR A 106 -5.62 2.72 6.29
N GLU A 107 -6.04 2.61 5.03
CA GLU A 107 -5.55 3.45 3.94
C GLU A 107 -6.64 4.41 3.52
N THR A 108 -6.32 5.70 3.44
CA THR A 108 -7.22 6.74 2.91
C THR A 108 -6.51 7.38 1.74
N PHE A 109 -7.12 7.35 0.56
CA PHE A 109 -6.47 7.85 -0.65
C PHE A 109 -7.40 8.71 -1.49
N ASP A 110 -6.80 9.63 -2.24
CA ASP A 110 -7.53 10.47 -3.18
C ASP A 110 -7.92 9.65 -4.40
N ALA A 111 -9.19 9.70 -4.78
CA ALA A 111 -9.68 9.02 -5.97
C ALA A 111 -9.08 9.65 -7.23
N GLU A 112 -8.70 8.82 -8.20
CA GLU A 112 -8.35 9.29 -9.52
C GLU A 112 -9.65 9.40 -10.36
N LYS A 113 -9.57 9.98 -11.57
CA LYS A 113 -10.77 10.31 -12.35
C LYS A 113 -11.13 9.33 -13.45
N MET A 114 -10.25 8.37 -13.75
CA MET A 114 -10.42 7.45 -14.89
C MET A 114 -11.32 6.25 -14.57
N HIS A 115 -11.37 5.84 -13.32
CA HIS A 115 -12.11 4.65 -12.89
C HIS A 115 -13.15 5.03 -11.84
N SER A 116 -14.20 4.20 -11.72
CA SER A 116 -15.21 4.43 -10.68
C SER A 116 -14.59 4.31 -9.28
N GLU A 117 -15.19 4.98 -8.31
CA GLU A 117 -14.74 4.88 -6.92
C GLU A 117 -14.82 3.45 -6.41
N GLU A 118 -15.86 2.71 -6.82
CA GLU A 118 -16.01 1.32 -6.42
C GLU A 118 -14.89 0.44 -6.97
N MET A 119 -14.51 0.63 -8.23
CA MET A 119 -13.40 -0.11 -8.84
C MET A 119 -12.07 0.19 -8.13
N GLN A 120 -11.83 1.46 -7.81
CA GLN A 120 -10.63 1.84 -7.08
C GLN A 120 -10.62 1.23 -5.68
N ARG A 121 -11.73 1.31 -4.96
CA ARG A 121 -11.84 0.71 -3.63
C ARG A 121 -11.55 -0.79 -3.65
N LYS A 122 -12.12 -1.50 -4.62
CA LYS A 122 -11.91 -2.94 -4.75
C LYS A 122 -10.44 -3.27 -5.02
N GLY A 123 -9.77 -2.52 -5.89
CA GLY A 123 -8.36 -2.72 -6.19
C GLY A 123 -7.46 -2.50 -5.00
N TRP A 124 -7.66 -1.40 -4.28
CA TRP A 124 -6.86 -1.09 -3.08
C TRP A 124 -7.15 -2.08 -1.96
N GLN A 125 -8.43 -2.46 -1.77
CA GLN A 125 -8.80 -3.46 -0.77
C GLN A 125 -8.17 -4.83 -1.09
N ALA A 126 -8.13 -5.21 -2.37
CA ALA A 126 -7.54 -6.48 -2.78
C ALA A 126 -6.04 -6.54 -2.45
N ILE A 127 -5.31 -5.46 -2.66
CA ILE A 127 -3.89 -5.38 -2.29
C ILE A 127 -3.74 -5.48 -0.77
N LEU A 128 -4.59 -4.77 -0.03
CA LEU A 128 -4.56 -4.79 1.44
C LEU A 128 -4.89 -6.18 1.98
N ASP A 129 -5.88 -6.86 1.39
CA ASP A 129 -6.23 -8.23 1.77
C ASP A 129 -5.09 -9.20 1.47
N ASN A 130 -4.38 -8.98 0.37
CA ASN A 130 -3.22 -9.77 0.01
C ASN A 130 -2.08 -9.58 1.02
N PHE A 131 -1.86 -8.33 1.45
CA PHE A 131 -0.91 -8.04 2.52
C PHE A 131 -1.29 -8.77 3.82
N LYS A 132 -2.57 -8.72 4.20
CA LYS A 132 -3.05 -9.41 5.40
C LYS A 132 -2.73 -10.91 5.34
N HIS A 133 -3.05 -11.54 4.21
CA HIS A 133 -2.77 -12.96 4.01
C HIS A 133 -1.27 -13.25 4.15
N TYR A 134 -0.44 -12.45 3.47
CA TYR A 134 1.01 -12.60 3.53
C TYR A 134 1.55 -12.45 4.96
N ALA A 135 1.14 -11.42 5.66
CA ALA A 135 1.61 -11.15 7.02
C ALA A 135 1.17 -12.22 8.02
N GLU A 136 -0.01 -12.79 7.83
CA GLU A 136 -0.54 -13.83 8.73
C GLU A 136 0.02 -15.21 8.46
N THR A 137 0.55 -15.46 7.25
CA THR A 137 1.02 -16.79 6.85
C THR A 137 2.53 -16.87 6.65
N THR A 138 3.23 -15.79 6.79
CA THR A 138 4.70 -15.72 6.64
C THR A 138 5.37 -15.22 7.94
#